data_943d4dd9ce07be17520ba894f55ac13d
#
_entry.id   943d4dd9ce07be17520ba894f55ac13d
#
_cell.length_a   1.000
_cell.length_b   1.000
_cell.length_c   1.000
_cell.angle_alpha   90.00
_cell.angle_beta   90.00
_cell.angle_gamma   90.00
#
_symmetry.space_group_name_H-M   'P 1'
#
loop_
_entity.id
_entity.type
_entity.pdbx_description
1 polymer ?
#
loop_
_entity_poly.entity_id
_entity_poly.type
_entity_poly.pdbx_seq_one_letter_code
_entity_poly.pdbx_strand_id
1 'polypeptide(L)'
;MFVILSRVGLRAKDLSVLSKLITQIGSLSPKTPRSRLRPRYFPSYSNDIRMSVYSIQPATLAAVQTHPLASRKSKVSVRDLAKPAPRNASIIKFLDSLPKILAAQDLRDLAAAIQSAHQRKRAILWGIGGHVIKVGLAPVLIDLMDKGYVSAVAMNGAALIHDFEIAMAGNTSEDVEAALGKGQFGMAAETGWGINEIAKLAYRIRIGYGEAAGQYLTSGIVEPRHPDLSVLVAAYKRRIPVTVHLAIGTDIPHMHPSADGAALGAASLYDFRLFCALVQQMHKGGVYLNWGSAVLLPEVFLKAVSVVRNLGTPLHSITTANFDFIQHYRPTMNVLKRPTAASNAKQGEVSRGFAMTGHHELLLPLLAAALVARWPAQGKRAK
;
A
#
# COMPACT_ATOMS: atom_id res chain seq x y z
N MET A 1 19.82 10.42 24.76
CA MET A 1 19.42 9.33 25.67
C MET A 1 18.54 9.78 26.86
N PHE A 2 18.58 11.02 27.26
CA PHE A 2 17.75 11.53 28.40
C PHE A 2 16.30 11.94 28.05
N VAL A 3 15.96 12.10 26.79
CA VAL A 3 14.62 12.58 26.35
C VAL A 3 13.62 11.44 26.08
N ILE A 4 14.06 10.19 25.99
CA ILE A 4 13.17 9.03 25.74
C ILE A 4 12.66 8.38 27.05
N LEU A 5 13.28 8.65 28.20
CA LEU A 5 12.93 8.00 29.45
C LEU A 5 11.85 8.70 30.29
N SER A 6 11.38 9.89 29.87
CA SER A 6 10.35 10.63 30.64
C SER A 6 8.89 10.22 30.30
N ARG A 7 8.68 9.28 29.38
CA ARG A 7 7.33 8.80 29.00
C ARG A 7 6.92 7.43 29.54
N VAL A 8 7.81 6.76 30.29
CA VAL A 8 7.49 5.47 30.92
C VAL A 8 7.69 5.64 32.42
N GLY A 9 6.68 5.96 33.17
CA GLY A 9 6.65 6.30 34.59
C GLY A 9 7.39 5.38 35.57
N LEU A 10 8.66 5.10 35.33
CA LEU A 10 9.56 4.35 36.20
C LEU A 10 10.19 5.27 37.25
N ARG A 11 10.04 4.94 38.54
CA ARG A 11 10.56 5.71 39.68
C ARG A 11 12.05 5.43 39.88
N ALA A 12 12.76 6.41 40.44
CA ALA A 12 14.21 6.36 40.69
C ALA A 12 14.73 5.12 41.45
N LYS A 13 13.87 4.38 42.14
CA LYS A 13 14.22 3.12 42.83
C LYS A 13 14.48 1.96 41.84
N ASP A 14 13.97 2.00 40.66
CA ASP A 14 14.09 0.91 39.68
C ASP A 14 15.43 0.95 38.91
N LEU A 15 16.10 2.11 38.93
CA LEU A 15 17.42 2.30 38.31
C LEU A 15 18.56 1.68 39.11
N SER A 16 18.40 1.53 40.43
CA SER A 16 19.43 0.91 41.30
C SER A 16 19.48 -0.62 41.12
N VAL A 17 18.37 -1.24 40.75
CA VAL A 17 18.29 -2.68 40.45
C VAL A 17 18.90 -3.00 39.10
N LEU A 18 18.67 -2.15 38.09
CA LEU A 18 19.26 -2.32 36.76
C LEU A 18 20.79 -2.12 36.79
N SER A 19 21.32 -1.17 37.57
CA SER A 19 22.77 -0.96 37.66
C SER A 19 23.49 -2.15 38.32
N LYS A 20 22.86 -2.78 39.33
CA LYS A 20 23.42 -4.00 39.95
C LYS A 20 23.41 -5.22 39.02
N LEU A 21 22.39 -5.36 38.15
CA LEU A 21 22.35 -6.43 37.15
C LEU A 21 23.43 -6.25 36.05
N ILE A 22 23.66 -5.03 35.61
CA ILE A 22 24.65 -4.73 34.56
C ILE A 22 26.09 -4.95 35.08
N THR A 23 26.36 -4.67 36.33
CA THR A 23 27.70 -4.89 36.94
C THR A 23 28.01 -6.38 37.12
N GLN A 24 26.99 -7.23 37.29
CA GLN A 24 27.15 -8.68 37.39
C GLN A 24 27.39 -9.39 36.05
N ILE A 25 27.00 -8.77 34.95
CA ILE A 25 27.19 -9.34 33.56
C ILE A 25 28.56 -8.99 32.98
N GLY A 26 29.24 -7.94 33.51
CA GLY A 26 30.49 -7.39 32.98
C GLY A 26 31.79 -8.13 33.30
N SER A 27 31.77 -9.22 34.11
CA SER A 27 32.98 -9.89 34.62
C SER A 27 33.28 -11.29 34.05
N LEU A 28 32.71 -11.65 32.88
CA LEU A 28 33.02 -12.93 32.24
C LEU A 28 33.86 -12.76 30.98
N SER A 29 35.18 -12.85 31.16
CA SER A 29 36.16 -12.97 30.08
C SER A 29 36.14 -14.38 29.45
N PRO A 30 36.33 -14.53 28.15
CA PRO A 30 36.20 -15.85 27.47
C PRO A 30 37.54 -16.58 27.50
N LYS A 31 37.56 -17.74 28.15
CA LYS A 31 38.56 -18.80 27.89
C LYS A 31 37.84 -20.07 27.52
N THR A 32 37.95 -20.46 26.25
CA THR A 32 37.54 -21.77 25.76
C THR A 32 38.42 -22.90 26.32
N PRO A 33 37.86 -24.12 26.56
CA PRO A 33 38.10 -25.19 25.61
C PRO A 33 36.86 -26.06 25.30
N ARG A 34 36.90 -26.66 24.13
CA ARG A 34 35.93 -27.66 23.61
C ARG A 34 35.80 -28.82 24.56
N SER A 35 34.63 -29.06 25.18
CA SER A 35 34.25 -30.34 25.73
C SER A 35 32.75 -30.54 25.57
N ARG A 36 32.41 -31.77 25.22
CA ARG A 36 31.07 -32.31 24.94
C ARG A 36 30.04 -31.84 25.97
N LEU A 37 29.02 -31.12 25.52
CA LEU A 37 27.86 -30.73 26.33
C LEU A 37 27.06 -31.99 26.64
N ARG A 38 27.22 -32.50 27.87
CA ARG A 38 26.23 -33.37 28.53
C ARG A 38 25.10 -32.45 29.03
N PRO A 39 23.83 -32.85 28.93
CA PRO A 39 22.74 -32.05 29.48
C PRO A 39 22.92 -31.98 31.02
N ARG A 40 23.09 -30.75 31.55
CA ARG A 40 23.07 -30.55 33.03
C ARG A 40 21.63 -30.73 33.50
N TYR A 41 21.44 -31.69 34.37
CA TYR A 41 20.23 -31.84 35.17
C TYR A 41 19.94 -30.57 35.93
N PHE A 42 18.72 -30.04 35.77
CA PHE A 42 18.21 -29.01 36.67
C PHE A 42 18.06 -29.60 38.09
N PRO A 43 18.39 -28.81 39.17
CA PRO A 43 18.22 -29.28 40.53
C PRO A 43 16.74 -29.58 40.78
N SER A 44 16.50 -30.70 41.48
CA SER A 44 15.18 -31.09 41.98
C SER A 44 14.63 -30.00 42.89
N TYR A 45 13.54 -29.38 42.49
CA TYR A 45 12.78 -28.53 43.38
C TYR A 45 12.17 -29.40 44.51
N SER A 46 12.39 -28.97 45.78
CA SER A 46 11.81 -29.57 46.97
C SER A 46 10.28 -29.59 46.88
N ASN A 47 9.71 -30.74 47.25
CA ASN A 47 8.25 -30.99 47.27
C ASN A 47 7.53 -30.13 48.30
N ASP A 48 7.27 -28.87 48.01
CA ASP A 48 6.17 -28.15 48.64
C ASP A 48 4.92 -28.40 47.77
N ILE A 49 4.22 -29.50 48.06
CA ILE A 49 2.96 -29.84 47.40
C ILE A 49 1.89 -28.85 47.87
N ARG A 50 1.74 -27.74 47.19
CA ARG A 50 0.50 -26.97 47.27
C ARG A 50 -0.58 -27.84 46.66
N MET A 51 -1.44 -28.42 47.48
CA MET A 51 -2.61 -29.14 46.99
C MET A 51 -3.46 -28.20 46.15
N SER A 52 -3.58 -28.48 44.85
CA SER A 52 -4.46 -27.72 43.98
C SER A 52 -5.90 -27.84 44.48
N VAL A 53 -6.64 -26.74 44.43
CA VAL A 53 -8.10 -26.72 44.72
C VAL A 53 -8.89 -27.39 43.58
N TYR A 54 -8.23 -27.71 42.48
CA TYR A 54 -8.85 -28.37 41.33
C TYR A 54 -8.74 -29.88 41.43
N SER A 55 -9.83 -30.59 41.11
CA SER A 55 -9.85 -32.05 41.02
C SER A 55 -9.07 -32.62 39.82
N ILE A 56 -8.73 -31.74 38.85
CA ILE A 56 -8.01 -32.11 37.63
C ILE A 56 -6.52 -31.95 37.84
N GLN A 57 -5.76 -33.03 37.58
CA GLN A 57 -4.32 -33.02 37.63
C GLN A 57 -3.73 -32.52 36.30
N PRO A 58 -2.64 -31.73 36.34
CA PRO A 58 -1.92 -31.36 35.10
C PRO A 58 -1.46 -32.61 34.35
N ALA A 59 -1.59 -32.54 32.98
CA ALA A 59 -1.12 -33.65 32.17
C ALA A 59 0.40 -33.80 32.29
N THR A 60 0.87 -35.05 32.45
CA THR A 60 2.30 -35.35 32.38
C THR A 60 2.79 -35.29 30.92
N LEU A 61 3.93 -34.60 30.71
CA LEU A 61 4.56 -34.50 29.39
C LEU A 61 5.66 -35.58 29.18
N ALA A 62 5.85 -36.48 30.12
CA ALA A 62 6.93 -37.48 30.09
C ALA A 62 6.86 -38.42 28.86
N ALA A 63 5.64 -38.66 28.36
CA ALA A 63 5.41 -39.54 27.20
C ALA A 63 5.29 -38.79 25.86
N VAL A 64 5.53 -37.47 25.83
CA VAL A 64 5.49 -36.67 24.60
C VAL A 64 6.60 -37.16 23.65
N GLN A 65 6.18 -37.53 22.44
CA GLN A 65 7.11 -37.96 21.39
C GLN A 65 7.72 -36.75 20.70
N THR A 66 9.04 -36.73 20.62
CA THR A 66 9.80 -35.67 19.91
C THR A 66 10.42 -36.25 18.64
N HIS A 67 10.78 -35.40 17.70
CA HIS A 67 11.45 -35.80 16.46
C HIS A 67 12.68 -34.86 16.21
N PRO A 68 13.69 -35.36 15.46
CA PRO A 68 14.86 -34.56 15.13
C PRO A 68 14.50 -33.28 14.34
N LEU A 69 15.14 -32.15 14.66
CA LEU A 69 14.94 -30.91 13.94
C LEU A 69 15.19 -31.06 12.43
N ALA A 70 16.15 -31.90 12.04
CA ALA A 70 16.49 -32.14 10.64
C ALA A 70 15.37 -32.83 9.84
N SER A 71 14.46 -33.56 10.50
CA SER A 71 13.33 -34.23 9.83
C SER A 71 12.14 -33.30 9.60
N ARG A 72 12.12 -32.12 10.22
CA ARG A 72 11.02 -31.16 10.13
C ARG A 72 11.08 -30.35 8.83
N LYS A 73 9.96 -30.31 8.09
CA LYS A 73 9.81 -29.34 6.97
C LYS A 73 9.80 -27.93 7.50
N SER A 74 10.86 -27.16 7.23
CA SER A 74 11.00 -25.76 7.64
C SER A 74 10.64 -24.81 6.50
N LYS A 75 9.96 -23.71 6.82
CA LYS A 75 9.54 -22.69 5.83
C LYS A 75 10.65 -21.69 5.51
N VAL A 76 11.66 -21.57 6.36
CA VAL A 76 12.77 -20.62 6.25
C VAL A 76 14.08 -21.40 6.25
N SER A 77 14.98 -21.04 5.35
CA SER A 77 16.34 -21.59 5.24
C SER A 77 17.38 -20.48 5.32
N VAL A 78 18.64 -20.85 5.53
CA VAL A 78 19.77 -19.89 5.51
C VAL A 78 19.90 -19.14 4.18
N ARG A 79 19.35 -19.68 3.10
CA ARG A 79 19.34 -19.05 1.76
C ARG A 79 18.34 -17.89 1.67
N ASP A 80 17.38 -17.82 2.59
CA ASP A 80 16.32 -16.82 2.62
C ASP A 80 16.68 -15.60 3.48
N LEU A 81 17.80 -15.67 4.22
CA LEU A 81 18.22 -14.62 5.13
C LEU A 81 18.70 -13.37 4.40
N ALA A 82 18.45 -12.21 5.03
CA ALA A 82 19.01 -10.94 4.58
C ALA A 82 20.53 -10.95 4.65
N LYS A 83 21.15 -10.09 3.85
CA LYS A 83 22.58 -9.80 3.91
C LYS A 83 22.78 -8.33 4.27
N PRO A 84 23.85 -7.98 5.02
CA PRO A 84 24.20 -6.57 5.21
C PRO A 84 24.41 -5.89 3.85
N ALA A 85 23.78 -4.74 3.66
CA ALA A 85 24.02 -3.94 2.47
C ALA A 85 25.46 -3.37 2.49
N PRO A 86 26.23 -3.47 1.41
CA PRO A 86 27.55 -2.85 1.34
C PRO A 86 27.47 -1.33 1.47
N ARG A 87 28.51 -0.70 2.00
CA ARG A 87 28.63 0.76 1.99
C ARG A 87 28.55 1.26 0.53
N ASN A 88 27.76 2.31 0.30
CA ASN A 88 27.50 2.86 -1.04
C ASN A 88 26.89 1.84 -2.03
N ALA A 89 26.09 0.92 -1.55
CA ALA A 89 25.37 -0.02 -2.39
C ALA A 89 24.46 0.72 -3.40
N SER A 90 24.48 0.28 -4.67
CA SER A 90 23.43 0.69 -5.61
C SER A 90 22.07 0.19 -5.13
N ILE A 91 20.99 0.80 -5.62
CA ILE A 91 19.63 0.39 -5.27
C ILE A 91 19.40 -1.12 -5.54
N ILE A 92 19.92 -1.66 -6.64
CA ILE A 92 19.80 -3.10 -6.94
C ILE A 92 20.50 -3.92 -5.86
N LYS A 93 21.72 -3.56 -5.48
CA LYS A 93 22.48 -4.27 -4.44
C LYS A 93 21.79 -4.19 -3.10
N PHE A 94 21.17 -3.05 -2.76
CA PHE A 94 20.36 -2.90 -1.56
C PHE A 94 19.14 -3.84 -1.62
N LEU A 95 18.35 -3.80 -2.70
CA LEU A 95 17.17 -4.64 -2.87
C LEU A 95 17.53 -6.14 -2.85
N ASP A 96 18.68 -6.54 -3.41
CA ASP A 96 19.17 -7.91 -3.38
C ASP A 96 19.65 -8.36 -2.00
N SER A 97 19.97 -7.41 -1.11
CA SER A 97 20.34 -7.70 0.28
C SER A 97 19.13 -8.03 1.17
N LEU A 98 17.91 -7.68 0.75
CA LEU A 98 16.69 -7.99 1.49
C LEU A 98 16.45 -9.50 1.60
N PRO A 99 15.74 -9.97 2.64
CA PRO A 99 15.41 -11.38 2.79
C PRO A 99 14.54 -11.88 1.62
N LYS A 100 14.65 -13.17 1.30
CA LYS A 100 13.92 -13.79 0.16
C LYS A 100 12.61 -14.44 0.61
N ILE A 101 11.93 -13.84 1.59
CA ILE A 101 10.70 -14.31 2.19
C ILE A 101 9.75 -13.14 2.49
N LEU A 102 8.47 -13.45 2.65
CA LEU A 102 7.42 -12.52 3.08
C LEU A 102 7.41 -11.22 2.25
N ALA A 103 7.23 -10.07 2.88
CA ALA A 103 7.04 -8.79 2.21
C ALA A 103 8.18 -8.41 1.24
N ALA A 104 9.42 -8.77 1.53
CA ALA A 104 10.54 -8.50 0.64
C ALA A 104 10.49 -9.36 -0.64
N GLN A 105 10.07 -10.62 -0.53
CA GLN A 105 9.81 -11.47 -1.70
C GLN A 105 8.58 -11.00 -2.46
N ASP A 106 7.51 -10.61 -1.74
CA ASP A 106 6.29 -10.06 -2.36
C ASP A 106 6.58 -8.78 -3.15
N LEU A 107 7.42 -7.88 -2.63
CA LEU A 107 7.86 -6.68 -3.35
C LEU A 107 8.61 -7.04 -4.65
N ARG A 108 9.50 -8.04 -4.59
CA ARG A 108 10.24 -8.53 -5.77
C ARG A 108 9.28 -9.12 -6.81
N ASP A 109 8.38 -9.98 -6.39
CA ASP A 109 7.41 -10.64 -7.28
C ASP A 109 6.45 -9.62 -7.91
N LEU A 110 6.01 -8.62 -7.13
CA LEU A 110 5.17 -7.53 -7.61
C LEU A 110 5.91 -6.65 -8.62
N ALA A 111 7.14 -6.24 -8.32
CA ALA A 111 7.96 -5.47 -9.26
C ALA A 111 8.16 -6.22 -10.57
N ALA A 112 8.42 -7.53 -10.51
CA ALA A 112 8.54 -8.39 -11.69
C ALA A 112 7.23 -8.48 -12.48
N ALA A 113 6.07 -8.57 -11.80
CA ALA A 113 4.76 -8.58 -12.44
C ALA A 113 4.48 -7.26 -13.18
N ILE A 114 4.79 -6.11 -12.56
CA ILE A 114 4.64 -4.78 -13.17
C ILE A 114 5.57 -4.64 -14.38
N GLN A 115 6.84 -5.03 -14.27
CA GLN A 115 7.79 -5.01 -15.39
C GLN A 115 7.32 -5.90 -16.55
N SER A 116 6.80 -7.10 -16.24
CA SER A 116 6.24 -8.01 -17.22
C SER A 116 4.98 -7.44 -17.91
N ALA A 117 4.12 -6.76 -17.16
CA ALA A 117 2.95 -6.07 -17.72
C ALA A 117 3.39 -4.95 -18.68
N HIS A 118 4.37 -4.13 -18.25
CA HIS A 118 4.95 -3.06 -19.06
C HIS A 118 5.54 -3.61 -20.39
N GLN A 119 6.40 -4.63 -20.32
CA GLN A 119 7.01 -5.25 -21.51
C GLN A 119 5.97 -5.83 -22.47
N ARG A 120 4.89 -6.41 -21.94
CA ARG A 120 3.80 -7.00 -22.74
C ARG A 120 2.71 -6.00 -23.11
N LYS A 121 2.87 -4.71 -22.81
CA LYS A 121 1.89 -3.65 -23.05
C LYS A 121 0.52 -3.98 -22.46
N ARG A 122 0.50 -4.55 -21.24
CA ARG A 122 -0.72 -4.79 -20.45
C ARG A 122 -0.97 -3.62 -19.52
N ALA A 123 -2.24 -3.37 -19.22
CA ALA A 123 -2.63 -2.25 -18.37
C ALA A 123 -2.00 -2.35 -16.97
N ILE A 124 -1.42 -1.25 -16.50
CA ILE A 124 -0.92 -1.03 -15.15
C ILE A 124 -1.75 0.12 -14.58
N LEU A 125 -2.75 -0.20 -13.76
CA LEU A 125 -3.74 0.73 -13.24
C LEU A 125 -3.37 1.11 -11.80
N TRP A 126 -3.37 2.40 -11.50
CA TRP A 126 -3.06 2.95 -10.19
C TRP A 126 -4.32 3.53 -9.57
N GLY A 127 -4.84 2.89 -8.52
CA GLY A 127 -5.91 3.43 -7.69
C GLY A 127 -5.30 4.17 -6.50
N ILE A 128 -5.47 5.48 -6.40
CA ILE A 128 -4.87 6.31 -5.36
C ILE A 128 -5.91 7.02 -4.50
N GLY A 129 -5.74 6.95 -3.19
CA GLY A 129 -6.44 7.80 -2.24
C GLY A 129 -5.73 9.15 -2.03
N GLY A 130 -6.41 10.09 -1.37
CA GLY A 130 -5.87 11.44 -1.11
C GLY A 130 -4.53 11.45 -0.38
N HIS A 131 -4.27 10.44 0.45
CA HIS A 131 -3.03 10.36 1.21
C HIS A 131 -1.77 10.32 0.34
N VAL A 132 -1.83 9.68 -0.84
CA VAL A 132 -0.69 9.63 -1.79
C VAL A 132 -0.26 11.05 -2.21
N ILE A 133 -1.21 11.93 -2.47
CA ILE A 133 -0.91 13.33 -2.85
C ILE A 133 -0.45 14.12 -1.62
N LYS A 134 -1.17 13.99 -0.49
CA LYS A 134 -0.87 14.71 0.77
C LYS A 134 0.55 14.51 1.27
N VAL A 135 1.13 13.32 1.11
CA VAL A 135 2.49 13.02 1.56
C VAL A 135 3.55 13.28 0.49
N GLY A 136 3.21 14.02 -0.57
CA GLY A 136 4.16 14.53 -1.55
C GLY A 136 4.64 13.53 -2.60
N LEU A 137 3.85 12.50 -2.94
CA LEU A 137 4.28 11.43 -3.86
C LEU A 137 3.89 11.67 -5.33
N ALA A 138 3.21 12.78 -5.64
CA ALA A 138 2.85 13.13 -7.02
C ALA A 138 4.06 13.15 -7.97
N PRO A 139 5.22 13.74 -7.63
CA PRO A 139 6.38 13.73 -8.55
C PRO A 139 6.90 12.34 -8.87
N VAL A 140 6.85 11.40 -7.92
CA VAL A 140 7.27 10.01 -8.15
C VAL A 140 6.31 9.30 -9.11
N LEU A 141 5.00 9.54 -8.94
CA LEU A 141 3.99 8.97 -9.83
C LEU A 141 4.08 9.55 -11.25
N ILE A 142 4.37 10.84 -11.38
CA ILE A 142 4.60 11.53 -12.66
C ILE A 142 5.84 10.95 -13.37
N ASP A 143 6.93 10.73 -12.64
CA ASP A 143 8.13 10.08 -13.19
C ASP A 143 7.83 8.65 -13.70
N LEU A 144 6.99 7.90 -12.98
CA LEU A 144 6.54 6.57 -13.42
C LEU A 144 5.63 6.63 -14.65
N MET A 145 4.84 7.71 -14.86
CA MET A 145 4.10 7.94 -16.10
C MET A 145 5.05 8.10 -17.29
N ASP A 146 6.11 8.90 -17.14
CA ASP A 146 7.11 9.11 -18.19
C ASP A 146 7.85 7.83 -18.57
N LYS A 147 8.02 6.94 -17.61
CA LYS A 147 8.65 5.63 -17.79
C LYS A 147 7.69 4.53 -18.28
N GLY A 148 6.40 4.87 -18.49
CA GLY A 148 5.39 3.94 -19.02
C GLY A 148 4.88 2.90 -18.00
N TYR A 149 5.10 3.12 -16.70
CA TYR A 149 4.59 2.25 -15.64
C TYR A 149 3.18 2.62 -15.15
N VAL A 150 2.55 3.60 -15.77
CA VAL A 150 1.18 4.05 -15.46
C VAL A 150 0.35 4.06 -16.73
N SER A 151 -0.60 3.14 -16.86
CA SER A 151 -1.52 3.12 -17.99
C SER A 151 -2.76 3.98 -17.73
N ALA A 152 -3.19 4.09 -16.47
CA ALA A 152 -4.28 4.96 -16.04
C ALA A 152 -4.23 5.15 -14.52
N VAL A 153 -4.87 6.22 -14.03
CA VAL A 153 -5.02 6.51 -12.60
C VAL A 153 -6.50 6.55 -12.25
N ALA A 154 -6.89 5.85 -11.19
CA ALA A 154 -8.21 6.01 -10.56
C ALA A 154 -8.04 6.75 -9.24
N MET A 155 -8.82 7.81 -9.03
CA MET A 155 -8.78 8.66 -7.84
C MET A 155 -10.10 8.60 -7.09
N ASN A 156 -10.06 8.77 -5.76
CA ASN A 156 -11.24 9.21 -5.02
C ASN A 156 -11.33 10.75 -5.04
N GLY A 157 -12.43 11.32 -4.55
CA GLY A 157 -12.60 12.77 -4.52
C GLY A 157 -11.52 13.49 -3.71
N ALA A 158 -11.04 12.89 -2.61
CA ALA A 158 -9.97 13.47 -1.82
C ALA A 158 -8.64 13.59 -2.61
N ALA A 159 -8.30 12.61 -3.45
CA ALA A 159 -7.10 12.69 -4.29
C ALA A 159 -7.23 13.80 -5.35
N LEU A 160 -8.41 13.94 -5.96
CA LEU A 160 -8.72 15.06 -6.87
C LEU A 160 -8.52 16.41 -6.18
N ILE A 161 -9.10 16.58 -4.97
CA ILE A 161 -9.03 17.83 -4.20
C ILE A 161 -7.58 18.19 -3.89
N HIS A 162 -6.82 17.26 -3.31
CA HIS A 162 -5.43 17.54 -2.93
C HIS A 162 -4.54 17.84 -4.14
N ASP A 163 -4.73 17.15 -5.26
CA ASP A 163 -3.98 17.41 -6.48
C ASP A 163 -4.33 18.78 -7.08
N PHE A 164 -5.62 19.15 -7.08
CA PHE A 164 -6.10 20.47 -7.50
C PHE A 164 -5.49 21.59 -6.63
N GLU A 165 -5.53 21.44 -5.31
CA GLU A 165 -5.00 22.42 -4.37
C GLU A 165 -3.47 22.59 -4.51
N ILE A 166 -2.73 21.49 -4.66
CA ILE A 166 -1.28 21.55 -4.95
C ILE A 166 -1.03 22.28 -6.27
N ALA A 167 -1.79 21.97 -7.32
CA ALA A 167 -1.65 22.65 -8.60
C ALA A 167 -1.89 24.17 -8.48
N MET A 168 -2.97 24.55 -7.80
CA MET A 168 -3.42 25.95 -7.69
C MET A 168 -2.56 26.78 -6.73
N ALA A 169 -2.26 26.26 -5.55
CA ALA A 169 -1.68 27.03 -4.44
C ALA A 169 -0.34 26.48 -3.89
N GLY A 170 0.04 25.26 -4.23
CA GLY A 170 1.22 24.60 -3.67
C GLY A 170 1.04 24.09 -2.25
N ASN A 171 -0.15 24.21 -1.70
CA ASN A 171 -0.52 23.78 -0.34
C ASN A 171 -1.79 22.94 -0.39
N THR A 172 -1.94 22.03 0.54
CA THR A 172 -3.14 21.21 0.69
C THR A 172 -3.26 20.68 2.12
N SER A 173 -4.38 20.02 2.44
CA SER A 173 -4.64 19.38 3.75
C SER A 173 -4.82 20.40 4.87
N GLU A 174 -5.97 21.02 4.87
CA GLU A 174 -6.43 21.99 5.88
C GLU A 174 -6.32 21.41 7.32
N ASP A 175 -6.04 22.29 8.28
CA ASP A 175 -6.13 21.96 9.71
C ASP A 175 -7.60 21.90 10.13
N VAL A 176 -8.14 20.69 10.18
CA VAL A 176 -9.55 20.44 10.46
C VAL A 176 -9.94 20.89 11.86
N GLU A 177 -9.08 20.69 12.87
CA GLU A 177 -9.38 21.06 14.26
C GLU A 177 -9.50 22.56 14.43
N ALA A 178 -8.64 23.33 13.78
CA ALA A 178 -8.66 24.78 13.81
C ALA A 178 -9.88 25.37 13.07
N ALA A 179 -10.32 24.74 11.98
CA ALA A 179 -11.35 25.27 11.08
C ALA A 179 -12.78 24.84 11.46
N LEU A 180 -12.95 23.59 11.97
CA LEU A 180 -14.27 22.98 12.20
C LEU A 180 -15.12 23.76 13.20
N GLY A 181 -14.52 24.20 14.31
CA GLY A 181 -15.25 24.94 15.37
C GLY A 181 -15.85 26.26 14.91
N LYS A 182 -15.34 26.84 13.82
CA LYS A 182 -15.85 28.06 13.18
C LYS A 182 -16.73 27.78 11.96
N GLY A 183 -16.98 26.52 11.63
CA GLY A 183 -17.71 26.14 10.41
C GLY A 183 -16.96 26.47 9.11
N GLN A 184 -15.65 26.64 9.16
CA GLN A 184 -14.82 27.01 8.01
C GLN A 184 -14.17 25.81 7.31
N PHE A 185 -14.20 24.63 7.95
CA PHE A 185 -13.62 23.40 7.37
C PHE A 185 -14.22 23.10 6.00
N GLY A 186 -13.35 22.99 4.98
CA GLY A 186 -13.73 22.67 3.61
C GLY A 186 -14.37 23.84 2.84
N MET A 187 -14.32 25.07 3.35
CA MET A 187 -14.97 26.25 2.77
C MET A 187 -14.01 27.11 1.93
N ALA A 188 -12.86 26.54 1.50
CA ALA A 188 -11.98 27.25 0.57
C ALA A 188 -12.70 27.52 -0.74
N ALA A 189 -12.85 28.79 -1.09
CA ALA A 189 -13.69 29.23 -2.20
C ALA A 189 -13.19 28.65 -3.55
N GLU A 190 -11.89 28.73 -3.81
CA GLU A 190 -11.28 28.29 -5.05
C GLU A 190 -11.40 26.76 -5.20
N THR A 191 -11.19 26.01 -4.12
CA THR A 191 -11.33 24.55 -4.11
C THR A 191 -12.78 24.13 -4.37
N GLY A 192 -13.73 24.69 -3.61
CA GLY A 192 -15.15 24.36 -3.74
C GLY A 192 -15.71 24.74 -5.10
N TRP A 193 -15.43 25.97 -5.55
CA TRP A 193 -15.91 26.45 -6.84
C TRP A 193 -15.22 25.71 -8.01
N GLY A 194 -13.89 25.61 -8.02
CA GLY A 194 -13.14 25.02 -9.11
C GLY A 194 -13.49 23.55 -9.35
N ILE A 195 -13.53 22.75 -8.28
CA ILE A 195 -13.90 21.32 -8.37
C ILE A 195 -15.33 21.14 -8.90
N ASN A 196 -16.29 21.95 -8.46
CA ASN A 196 -17.66 21.88 -8.96
C ASN A 196 -17.80 22.38 -10.42
N GLU A 197 -17.03 23.38 -10.84
CA GLU A 197 -17.00 23.83 -12.25
C GLU A 197 -16.40 22.73 -13.17
N ILE A 198 -15.40 21.98 -12.70
CA ILE A 198 -14.88 20.80 -13.39
C ILE A 198 -15.98 19.74 -13.60
N ALA A 199 -16.80 19.47 -12.56
CA ALA A 199 -17.92 18.54 -12.69
C ALA A 199 -18.95 19.01 -13.72
N LYS A 200 -19.31 20.30 -13.68
CA LYS A 200 -20.24 20.91 -14.67
C LYS A 200 -19.66 20.90 -16.08
N LEU A 201 -18.35 21.14 -16.23
CA LEU A 201 -17.66 21.03 -17.51
C LEU A 201 -17.78 19.60 -18.04
N ALA A 202 -17.41 18.58 -17.23
CA ALA A 202 -17.50 17.19 -17.59
C ALA A 202 -18.91 16.80 -18.06
N TYR A 203 -19.93 17.23 -17.32
CA TYR A 203 -21.34 16.98 -17.64
C TYR A 203 -21.75 17.63 -18.97
N ARG A 204 -21.40 18.90 -19.16
CA ARG A 204 -21.78 19.69 -20.34
C ARG A 204 -21.19 19.14 -21.63
N ILE A 205 -19.90 18.75 -21.63
CA ILE A 205 -19.22 18.26 -22.83
C ILE A 205 -19.12 16.73 -22.90
N ARG A 206 -19.73 16.02 -21.93
CA ARG A 206 -19.86 14.56 -21.88
C ARG A 206 -18.52 13.82 -21.88
N ILE A 207 -17.59 14.24 -21.04
CA ILE A 207 -16.33 13.56 -20.75
C ILE A 207 -16.25 13.10 -19.31
N GLY A 208 -15.18 12.38 -18.94
CA GLY A 208 -14.92 11.97 -17.56
C GLY A 208 -14.52 13.13 -16.65
N TYR A 209 -14.75 12.96 -15.36
CA TYR A 209 -14.38 13.96 -14.35
C TYR A 209 -12.87 14.18 -14.33
N GLY A 210 -12.08 13.09 -14.36
CA GLY A 210 -10.62 13.18 -14.37
C GLY A 210 -10.06 13.86 -15.62
N GLU A 211 -10.64 13.60 -16.78
CA GLU A 211 -10.28 14.26 -18.05
C GLU A 211 -10.62 15.76 -17.99
N ALA A 212 -11.83 16.10 -17.54
CA ALA A 212 -12.25 17.49 -17.36
C ALA A 212 -11.36 18.27 -16.38
N ALA A 213 -10.88 17.62 -15.31
CA ALA A 213 -9.97 18.23 -14.36
C ALA A 213 -8.62 18.60 -15.01
N GLY A 214 -8.04 17.67 -15.75
CA GLY A 214 -6.81 17.94 -16.50
C GLY A 214 -6.98 19.03 -17.54
N GLN A 215 -8.10 19.01 -18.29
CA GLN A 215 -8.45 20.05 -19.27
C GLN A 215 -8.62 21.41 -18.59
N TYR A 216 -9.37 21.49 -17.47
CA TYR A 216 -9.63 22.72 -16.75
C TYR A 216 -8.34 23.38 -16.27
N LEU A 217 -7.42 22.59 -15.66
CA LEU A 217 -6.13 23.07 -15.17
C LEU A 217 -5.14 23.47 -16.27
N THR A 218 -5.39 23.10 -17.54
CA THR A 218 -4.51 23.42 -18.68
C THR A 218 -5.12 24.37 -19.69
N SER A 219 -6.38 24.77 -19.52
CA SER A 219 -7.14 25.55 -20.51
C SER A 219 -6.87 27.05 -20.52
N GLY A 220 -6.20 27.58 -19.48
CA GLY A 220 -6.08 29.03 -19.26
C GLY A 220 -7.31 29.67 -18.59
N ILE A 221 -8.34 28.89 -18.22
CA ILE A 221 -9.48 29.37 -17.42
C ILE A 221 -9.03 29.74 -16.01
N VAL A 222 -8.06 28.98 -15.49
CA VAL A 222 -7.37 29.22 -14.22
C VAL A 222 -5.86 29.24 -14.46
N GLU A 223 -5.13 29.88 -13.55
CA GLU A 223 -3.66 29.95 -13.62
C GLU A 223 -3.03 29.16 -12.45
N PRO A 224 -2.85 27.84 -12.62
CA PRO A 224 -2.20 27.04 -11.58
C PRO A 224 -0.75 27.49 -11.35
N ARG A 225 -0.36 27.66 -10.09
CA ARG A 225 1.02 28.07 -9.72
C ARG A 225 2.03 26.94 -9.85
N HIS A 226 1.58 25.69 -9.67
CA HIS A 226 2.42 24.50 -9.64
C HIS A 226 1.87 23.37 -10.53
N PRO A 227 1.60 23.61 -11.83
CA PRO A 227 0.99 22.63 -12.71
C PRO A 227 1.86 21.37 -12.92
N ASP A 228 3.18 21.51 -12.80
CA ASP A 228 4.11 20.40 -12.99
C ASP A 228 4.14 19.41 -11.81
N LEU A 229 3.54 19.77 -10.67
CA LEU A 229 3.37 18.91 -9.51
C LEU A 229 2.02 18.18 -9.48
N SER A 230 1.14 18.45 -10.45
CA SER A 230 -0.19 17.85 -10.53
C SER A 230 -0.18 16.57 -11.36
N VAL A 231 -0.70 15.49 -10.77
CA VAL A 231 -0.96 14.21 -11.44
C VAL A 231 -2.02 14.38 -12.53
N LEU A 232 -3.05 15.21 -12.30
CA LEU A 232 -4.11 15.49 -13.28
C LEU A 232 -3.56 16.17 -14.53
N VAL A 233 -2.76 17.23 -14.35
CA VAL A 233 -2.11 17.94 -15.46
C VAL A 233 -1.12 17.05 -16.18
N ALA A 234 -0.29 16.32 -15.45
CA ALA A 234 0.70 15.43 -16.00
C ALA A 234 0.07 14.31 -16.84
N ALA A 235 -0.98 13.69 -16.32
CA ALA A 235 -1.73 12.63 -17.01
C ALA A 235 -2.42 13.16 -18.27
N TYR A 236 -3.10 14.32 -18.17
CA TYR A 236 -3.78 14.94 -19.31
C TYR A 236 -2.81 15.26 -20.47
N LYS A 237 -1.68 15.91 -20.17
CA LYS A 237 -0.64 16.19 -21.18
C LYS A 237 -0.10 14.93 -21.86
N ARG A 238 -0.05 13.79 -21.14
CA ARG A 238 0.44 12.49 -21.63
C ARG A 238 -0.66 11.60 -22.21
N ARG A 239 -1.92 12.08 -22.22
CA ARG A 239 -3.09 11.30 -22.65
C ARG A 239 -3.25 9.99 -21.84
N ILE A 240 -2.87 10.00 -20.58
CA ILE A 240 -3.10 8.91 -19.63
C ILE A 240 -4.46 9.13 -18.99
N PRO A 241 -5.41 8.19 -19.11
CA PRO A 241 -6.75 8.35 -18.53
C PRO A 241 -6.68 8.50 -16.99
N VAL A 242 -7.42 9.47 -16.47
CA VAL A 242 -7.70 9.61 -15.04
C VAL A 242 -9.20 9.44 -14.85
N THR A 243 -9.60 8.63 -13.87
CA THR A 243 -10.99 8.46 -13.48
C THR A 243 -11.17 8.87 -12.03
N VAL A 244 -12.24 9.63 -11.73
CA VAL A 244 -12.55 10.10 -10.39
C VAL A 244 -13.86 9.49 -9.90
N HIS A 245 -13.79 8.84 -8.76
CA HIS A 245 -14.91 8.13 -8.16
C HIS A 245 -15.34 8.83 -6.88
N LEU A 246 -16.61 9.23 -6.83
CA LEU A 246 -17.16 9.98 -5.71
C LEU A 246 -18.04 9.13 -4.82
N ALA A 247 -18.12 9.51 -3.55
CA ALA A 247 -19.18 9.16 -2.63
C ALA A 247 -19.85 10.47 -2.21
N ILE A 248 -21.05 10.73 -2.70
CA ILE A 248 -21.74 12.01 -2.48
C ILE A 248 -21.92 12.25 -0.98
N GLY A 249 -21.57 13.46 -0.53
CA GLY A 249 -21.61 13.87 0.87
C GLY A 249 -20.33 13.60 1.67
N THR A 250 -19.30 12.95 1.09
CA THR A 250 -18.04 12.69 1.80
C THR A 250 -16.93 13.70 1.50
N ASP A 251 -16.96 14.35 0.34
CA ASP A 251 -15.92 15.27 -0.09
C ASP A 251 -16.31 16.74 0.14
N ILE A 252 -15.36 17.58 0.53
CA ILE A 252 -15.61 18.97 0.91
C ILE A 252 -16.30 19.82 -0.18
N PRO A 253 -16.05 19.66 -1.50
CA PRO A 253 -16.75 20.43 -2.51
C PRO A 253 -18.26 20.16 -2.57
N HIS A 254 -18.75 19.06 -1.99
CA HIS A 254 -20.19 18.77 -1.93
C HIS A 254 -20.94 19.70 -0.98
N MET A 255 -20.26 20.33 -0.03
CA MET A 255 -20.85 21.31 0.91
C MET A 255 -20.89 22.73 0.30
N HIS A 256 -20.21 22.96 -0.83
CA HIS A 256 -20.12 24.28 -1.44
C HIS A 256 -21.43 24.63 -2.18
N PRO A 257 -21.87 25.93 -2.15
CA PRO A 257 -23.11 26.36 -2.83
C PRO A 257 -23.13 26.11 -4.34
N SER A 258 -21.98 25.98 -5.00
CA SER A 258 -21.86 25.66 -6.42
C SER A 258 -22.05 24.19 -6.75
N ALA A 259 -22.23 23.30 -5.76
CA ALA A 259 -22.38 21.87 -5.98
C ALA A 259 -23.63 21.55 -6.82
N ASP A 260 -23.43 20.73 -7.85
CA ASP A 260 -24.50 20.23 -8.72
C ASP A 260 -24.48 18.70 -8.71
N GLY A 261 -25.46 18.10 -8.03
CA GLY A 261 -25.56 16.66 -7.88
C GLY A 261 -25.72 15.91 -9.20
N ALA A 262 -26.38 16.52 -10.20
CA ALA A 262 -26.52 15.93 -11.53
C ALA A 262 -25.16 15.87 -12.25
N ALA A 263 -24.41 16.96 -12.22
CA ALA A 263 -23.09 17.03 -12.82
C ALA A 263 -22.08 16.08 -12.14
N LEU A 264 -22.05 16.08 -10.78
CA LEU A 264 -21.19 15.18 -9.99
C LEU A 264 -21.49 13.72 -10.30
N GLY A 265 -22.78 13.34 -10.28
CA GLY A 265 -23.22 11.97 -10.56
C GLY A 265 -22.90 11.53 -11.99
N ALA A 266 -23.18 12.37 -12.99
CA ALA A 266 -22.91 12.06 -14.39
C ALA A 266 -21.41 11.90 -14.68
N ALA A 267 -20.58 12.83 -14.17
CA ALA A 267 -19.13 12.80 -14.36
C ALA A 267 -18.49 11.56 -13.72
N SER A 268 -18.85 11.25 -12.46
CA SER A 268 -18.30 10.08 -11.77
C SER A 268 -18.82 8.75 -12.36
N LEU A 269 -20.06 8.69 -12.83
CA LEU A 269 -20.60 7.50 -13.53
C LEU A 269 -19.93 7.29 -14.89
N TYR A 270 -19.62 8.35 -15.61
CA TYR A 270 -18.83 8.27 -16.85
C TYR A 270 -17.46 7.65 -16.56
N ASP A 271 -16.77 8.15 -15.53
CA ASP A 271 -15.47 7.64 -15.11
C ASP A 271 -15.53 6.18 -14.64
N PHE A 272 -16.61 5.77 -13.97
CA PHE A 272 -16.78 4.36 -13.62
C PHE A 272 -16.86 3.47 -14.89
N ARG A 273 -17.58 3.89 -15.91
CA ARG A 273 -17.68 3.15 -17.18
C ARG A 273 -16.33 3.11 -17.92
N LEU A 274 -15.59 4.23 -17.92
CA LEU A 274 -14.23 4.28 -18.46
C LEU A 274 -13.31 3.35 -17.67
N PHE A 275 -13.41 3.34 -16.34
CA PHE A 275 -12.62 2.45 -15.50
C PHE A 275 -12.92 0.97 -15.75
N CYS A 276 -14.16 0.59 -16.04
CA CYS A 276 -14.48 -0.77 -16.48
C CYS A 276 -13.73 -1.15 -17.76
N ALA A 277 -13.68 -0.26 -18.75
CA ALA A 277 -12.93 -0.49 -19.98
C ALA A 277 -11.41 -0.62 -19.74
N LEU A 278 -10.86 0.17 -18.82
CA LEU A 278 -9.45 0.07 -18.41
C LEU A 278 -9.17 -1.25 -17.67
N VAL A 279 -10.04 -1.67 -16.78
CA VAL A 279 -9.93 -2.96 -16.08
C VAL A 279 -9.99 -4.14 -17.05
N GLN A 280 -10.79 -4.04 -18.11
CA GLN A 280 -10.82 -5.06 -19.16
C GLN A 280 -9.45 -5.31 -19.80
N GLN A 281 -8.63 -4.26 -19.96
CA GLN A 281 -7.28 -4.34 -20.53
C GLN A 281 -6.26 -5.05 -19.61
N MET A 282 -6.62 -5.31 -18.35
CA MET A 282 -5.78 -6.09 -17.44
C MET A 282 -5.75 -7.59 -17.81
N HIS A 283 -6.68 -8.08 -18.60
CA HIS A 283 -6.75 -9.49 -18.93
C HIS A 283 -5.42 -10.00 -19.50
N LYS A 284 -4.97 -11.17 -19.02
CA LYS A 284 -3.70 -11.85 -19.41
C LYS A 284 -2.44 -11.08 -19.00
N GLY A 285 -2.41 -10.55 -17.80
CA GLY A 285 -1.19 -10.08 -17.16
C GLY A 285 -1.11 -8.62 -16.79
N GLY A 286 -2.26 -7.92 -16.75
CA GLY A 286 -2.31 -6.56 -16.23
C GLY A 286 -2.23 -6.50 -14.70
N VAL A 287 -2.02 -5.29 -14.20
CA VAL A 287 -1.78 -5.02 -12.78
C VAL A 287 -2.73 -3.93 -12.29
N TYR A 288 -3.30 -4.10 -11.09
CA TYR A 288 -4.00 -3.05 -10.35
C TYR A 288 -3.35 -2.82 -9.00
N LEU A 289 -2.98 -1.58 -8.71
CA LEU A 289 -2.35 -1.15 -7.48
C LEU A 289 -3.30 -0.23 -6.71
N ASN A 290 -3.72 -0.61 -5.50
CA ASN A 290 -4.51 0.24 -4.61
C ASN A 290 -3.59 0.88 -3.57
N TRP A 291 -3.51 2.21 -3.58
CA TRP A 291 -2.68 3.01 -2.69
C TRP A 291 -3.54 3.87 -1.78
N GLY A 292 -3.69 3.48 -0.53
CA GLY A 292 -4.31 4.29 0.52
C GLY A 292 -5.81 4.56 0.36
N SER A 293 -6.51 3.82 -0.49
CA SER A 293 -7.98 3.87 -0.50
C SER A 293 -8.53 2.66 0.25
N ALA A 294 -9.00 2.91 1.48
CA ALA A 294 -9.46 1.85 2.38
C ALA A 294 -10.88 1.34 2.06
N VAL A 295 -11.71 2.15 1.41
CA VAL A 295 -13.13 1.85 1.19
C VAL A 295 -13.53 2.02 -0.27
N LEU A 296 -13.45 3.24 -0.81
CA LEU A 296 -14.11 3.61 -2.06
C LEU A 296 -13.54 2.87 -3.27
N LEU A 297 -12.24 3.01 -3.57
CA LEU A 297 -11.65 2.37 -4.75
C LEU A 297 -11.67 0.83 -4.70
N PRO A 298 -11.49 0.15 -3.56
CA PRO A 298 -11.74 -1.28 -3.47
C PRO A 298 -13.16 -1.70 -3.87
N GLU A 299 -14.18 -0.90 -3.51
CA GLU A 299 -15.57 -1.15 -3.91
C GLU A 299 -15.78 -0.89 -5.41
N VAL A 300 -15.22 0.18 -5.94
CA VAL A 300 -15.24 0.52 -7.38
C VAL A 300 -14.57 -0.57 -8.20
N PHE A 301 -13.37 -1.00 -7.80
CA PHE A 301 -12.61 -2.03 -8.52
C PHE A 301 -13.36 -3.38 -8.56
N LEU A 302 -13.93 -3.81 -7.43
CA LEU A 302 -14.71 -5.05 -7.39
C LEU A 302 -15.91 -5.00 -8.35
N LYS A 303 -16.64 -3.86 -8.42
CA LYS A 303 -17.77 -3.69 -9.32
C LYS A 303 -17.31 -3.66 -10.77
N ALA A 304 -16.19 -2.98 -11.07
CA ALA A 304 -15.60 -2.98 -12.41
C ALA A 304 -15.20 -4.40 -12.86
N VAL A 305 -14.57 -5.19 -11.98
CA VAL A 305 -14.25 -6.61 -12.24
C VAL A 305 -15.54 -7.41 -12.53
N SER A 306 -16.61 -7.18 -11.76
CA SER A 306 -17.90 -7.86 -11.97
C SER A 306 -18.50 -7.51 -13.35
N VAL A 307 -18.55 -6.24 -13.70
CA VAL A 307 -19.03 -5.77 -15.01
C VAL A 307 -18.22 -6.38 -16.14
N VAL A 308 -16.90 -6.32 -16.06
CA VAL A 308 -15.99 -6.82 -17.11
C VAL A 308 -16.15 -8.33 -17.31
N ARG A 309 -16.29 -9.09 -16.22
CA ARG A 309 -16.56 -10.54 -16.30
C ARG A 309 -17.95 -10.83 -16.87
N ASN A 310 -18.96 -10.08 -16.51
CA ASN A 310 -20.31 -10.19 -17.05
C ASN A 310 -20.34 -9.91 -18.57
N LEU A 311 -19.54 -8.95 -19.03
CA LEU A 311 -19.35 -8.63 -20.44
C LEU A 311 -18.47 -9.66 -21.19
N GLY A 312 -18.13 -10.79 -20.59
CA GLY A 312 -17.44 -11.91 -21.23
C GLY A 312 -15.92 -11.90 -21.14
N THR A 313 -15.27 -10.93 -20.47
CA THR A 313 -13.82 -10.94 -20.29
C THR A 313 -13.46 -11.58 -18.95
N PRO A 314 -12.84 -12.76 -18.90
CA PRO A 314 -12.70 -13.53 -17.65
C PRO A 314 -11.68 -12.95 -16.66
N LEU A 315 -10.82 -12.00 -17.05
CA LEU A 315 -9.78 -11.38 -16.23
C LEU A 315 -8.86 -12.40 -15.54
N HIS A 316 -8.30 -13.33 -16.32
CA HIS A 316 -7.32 -14.30 -15.85
C HIS A 316 -5.90 -13.69 -15.81
N SER A 317 -5.03 -14.29 -14.99
CA SER A 317 -3.61 -13.93 -14.84
C SER A 317 -3.39 -12.46 -14.47
N ILE A 318 -4.30 -11.86 -13.71
CA ILE A 318 -4.13 -10.49 -13.23
C ILE A 318 -3.31 -10.47 -11.93
N THR A 319 -2.61 -9.39 -11.73
CA THR A 319 -1.93 -9.09 -10.46
C THR A 319 -2.61 -7.91 -9.78
N THR A 320 -2.85 -8.02 -8.48
CA THR A 320 -3.36 -6.91 -7.68
C THR A 320 -2.47 -6.67 -6.47
N ALA A 321 -2.37 -5.43 -6.00
CA ALA A 321 -1.68 -5.12 -4.76
C ALA A 321 -2.44 -4.06 -3.96
N ASN A 322 -2.37 -4.17 -2.63
CA ASN A 322 -2.84 -3.15 -1.72
C ASN A 322 -1.68 -2.64 -0.87
N PHE A 323 -1.45 -1.34 -0.96
CA PHE A 323 -0.46 -0.62 -0.16
C PHE A 323 -1.16 0.24 0.86
N ASP A 324 -0.96 -0.05 2.12
CA ASP A 324 -1.51 0.73 3.22
C ASP A 324 -0.75 0.42 4.51
N PHE A 325 -0.77 1.32 5.49
CA PHE A 325 -0.21 1.06 6.81
C PHE A 325 -1.13 0.18 7.68
N ILE A 326 -2.41 0.03 7.30
CA ILE A 326 -3.36 -0.93 7.85
C ILE A 326 -4.02 -1.71 6.72
N GLN A 327 -4.00 -3.04 6.78
CA GLN A 327 -4.69 -3.89 5.81
C GLN A 327 -6.16 -4.05 6.19
N HIS A 328 -7.00 -3.12 5.74
CA HIS A 328 -8.44 -3.14 5.98
C HIS A 328 -9.15 -4.30 5.27
N TYR A 329 -10.35 -4.65 5.79
CA TYR A 329 -11.17 -5.74 5.22
C TYR A 329 -11.50 -5.54 3.75
N ARG A 330 -11.96 -4.32 3.35
CA ARG A 330 -12.37 -4.07 1.96
C ARG A 330 -11.24 -4.24 0.94
N PRO A 331 -10.06 -3.60 1.08
CA PRO A 331 -8.95 -3.87 0.17
C PRO A 331 -8.54 -5.34 0.19
N THR A 332 -8.46 -5.97 1.36
CA THR A 332 -8.10 -7.39 1.47
C THR A 332 -9.06 -8.29 0.69
N MET A 333 -10.36 -8.06 0.78
CA MET A 333 -11.34 -8.88 0.09
C MET A 333 -11.56 -8.46 -1.36
N ASN A 334 -11.68 -7.15 -1.62
CA ASN A 334 -12.17 -6.64 -2.89
C ASN A 334 -11.07 -6.29 -3.89
N VAL A 335 -9.83 -6.18 -3.42
CA VAL A 335 -8.64 -6.01 -4.29
C VAL A 335 -7.84 -7.29 -4.35
N LEU A 336 -7.51 -7.90 -3.19
CA LEU A 336 -6.54 -9.00 -3.16
C LEU A 336 -7.17 -10.38 -3.36
N LYS A 337 -8.28 -10.71 -2.65
CA LYS A 337 -8.79 -12.09 -2.63
C LYS A 337 -9.82 -12.37 -3.71
N ARG A 338 -10.95 -11.65 -3.73
CA ARG A 338 -12.07 -11.94 -4.66
C ARG A 338 -11.70 -11.80 -6.13
N PRO A 339 -11.02 -10.73 -6.58
CA PRO A 339 -10.65 -10.59 -8.00
C PRO A 339 -9.65 -11.64 -8.47
N THR A 340 -8.78 -12.13 -7.58
CA THR A 340 -7.72 -13.10 -7.87
C THR A 340 -8.10 -14.54 -7.54
N ALA A 341 -9.29 -14.78 -6.98
CA ALA A 341 -9.76 -16.13 -6.71
C ALA A 341 -9.83 -16.96 -8.02
N ALA A 342 -9.29 -18.16 -7.96
CA ALA A 342 -9.29 -19.09 -9.07
C ALA A 342 -10.68 -19.69 -9.28
N SER A 343 -11.56 -18.97 -9.98
CA SER A 343 -12.76 -19.58 -10.55
C SER A 343 -12.52 -19.82 -12.04
N ASN A 344 -12.44 -21.09 -12.46
CA ASN A 344 -12.32 -21.51 -13.87
C ASN A 344 -11.01 -21.11 -14.61
N ALA A 345 -9.91 -20.84 -13.88
CA ALA A 345 -8.61 -20.64 -14.51
C ALA A 345 -8.06 -21.97 -15.06
N LYS A 346 -7.63 -21.96 -16.31
CA LYS A 346 -6.87 -23.09 -16.87
C LYS A 346 -5.55 -23.25 -16.14
N GLN A 347 -4.99 -24.47 -16.18
CA GLN A 347 -3.69 -24.75 -15.58
C GLN A 347 -2.61 -23.75 -16.12
N GLY A 348 -1.99 -22.97 -15.23
CA GLY A 348 -1.01 -21.92 -15.58
C GLY A 348 -1.55 -20.49 -15.60
N GLU A 349 -2.87 -20.25 -15.52
CA GLU A 349 -3.49 -18.92 -15.47
C GLU A 349 -3.72 -18.46 -14.03
N VAL A 350 -2.65 -18.21 -13.27
CA VAL A 350 -2.74 -17.83 -11.85
C VAL A 350 -2.78 -16.32 -11.69
N SER A 351 -3.84 -15.82 -11.06
CA SER A 351 -3.91 -14.43 -10.54
C SER A 351 -3.33 -14.35 -9.14
N ARG A 352 -2.68 -13.23 -8.78
CA ARG A 352 -2.05 -13.04 -7.47
C ARG A 352 -2.41 -11.70 -6.87
N GLY A 353 -2.65 -11.67 -5.54
CA GLY A 353 -2.84 -10.48 -4.74
C GLY A 353 -1.70 -10.31 -3.73
N PHE A 354 -1.17 -9.09 -3.59
CA PHE A 354 -0.08 -8.73 -2.70
C PHE A 354 -0.52 -7.70 -1.66
N ALA A 355 -0.35 -8.02 -0.37
CA ALA A 355 -0.57 -7.09 0.73
C ALA A 355 0.77 -6.46 1.14
N MET A 356 0.93 -5.17 0.85
CA MET A 356 2.14 -4.40 1.16
C MET A 356 1.84 -3.43 2.31
N THR A 357 2.28 -3.78 3.52
CA THR A 357 2.01 -2.97 4.73
C THR A 357 3.17 -2.05 5.03
N GLY A 358 2.89 -0.77 5.13
CA GLY A 358 3.86 0.28 5.48
C GLY A 358 3.41 1.65 5.01
N HIS A 359 4.21 2.66 5.29
CA HIS A 359 3.94 4.04 4.94
C HIS A 359 4.15 4.29 3.43
N HIS A 360 3.22 5.03 2.81
CA HIS A 360 3.25 5.30 1.37
C HIS A 360 4.51 6.06 0.96
N GLU A 361 4.94 7.03 1.76
CA GLU A 361 6.14 7.85 1.53
C GLU A 361 7.44 7.04 1.55
N LEU A 362 7.40 5.80 2.03
CA LEU A 362 8.52 4.85 1.96
C LEU A 362 8.32 3.81 0.86
N LEU A 363 7.10 3.24 0.78
CA LEU A 363 6.84 2.11 -0.12
C LEU A 363 6.76 2.51 -1.59
N LEU A 364 6.19 3.68 -1.91
CA LEU A 364 6.05 4.11 -3.31
C LEU A 364 7.41 4.47 -3.92
N PRO A 365 8.28 5.28 -3.27
CA PRO A 365 9.65 5.48 -3.76
C PRO A 365 10.47 4.18 -3.86
N LEU A 366 10.29 3.25 -2.92
CA LEU A 366 10.98 1.96 -2.95
C LEU A 366 10.54 1.11 -4.15
N LEU A 367 9.23 1.01 -4.41
CA LEU A 367 8.70 0.33 -5.59
C LEU A 367 9.17 1.03 -6.86
N ALA A 368 9.08 2.35 -6.94
CA ALA A 368 9.55 3.12 -8.09
C ALA A 368 11.03 2.86 -8.38
N ALA A 369 11.88 2.89 -7.35
CA ALA A 369 13.29 2.58 -7.47
C ALA A 369 13.54 1.14 -8.00
N ALA A 370 12.77 0.17 -7.52
CA ALA A 370 12.85 -1.22 -7.99
C ALA A 370 12.46 -1.34 -9.48
N LEU A 371 11.43 -0.61 -9.92
CA LEU A 371 10.97 -0.61 -11.31
C LEU A 371 11.98 0.10 -12.23
N VAL A 372 12.44 1.28 -11.87
CA VAL A 372 13.41 2.07 -12.64
C VAL A 372 14.75 1.34 -12.77
N ALA A 373 15.21 0.72 -11.70
CA ALA A 373 16.42 -0.09 -11.70
C ALA A 373 16.25 -1.44 -12.43
N ARG A 374 15.02 -1.79 -12.85
CA ARG A 374 14.68 -3.08 -13.47
C ARG A 374 15.13 -4.26 -12.60
N TRP A 375 14.78 -4.22 -11.31
CA TRP A 375 15.11 -5.26 -10.35
C TRP A 375 14.67 -6.64 -10.88
N PRO A 376 15.61 -7.57 -11.12
CA PRO A 376 15.27 -8.80 -11.84
C PRO A 376 14.39 -9.72 -11.02
N ALA A 377 13.45 -10.41 -11.71
CA ALA A 377 12.74 -11.54 -11.14
C ALA A 377 13.73 -12.61 -10.71
N GLN A 378 13.57 -13.21 -9.53
CA GLN A 378 14.30 -14.41 -9.20
C GLN A 378 13.80 -15.57 -10.08
N GLY A 379 14.70 -16.33 -10.70
CA GLY A 379 14.34 -17.54 -11.41
C GLY A 379 13.44 -18.43 -10.54
N LYS A 380 12.44 -19.08 -11.17
CA LYS A 380 11.54 -20.00 -10.47
C LYS A 380 12.37 -20.96 -9.61
N ARG A 381 12.11 -21.01 -8.32
CA ARG A 381 12.66 -22.07 -7.46
C ARG A 381 12.27 -23.40 -8.09
N ALA A 382 13.24 -24.20 -8.51
CA ALA A 382 12.99 -25.62 -8.75
C ALA A 382 12.39 -26.19 -7.47
N LYS A 383 11.21 -26.81 -7.59
CA LYS A 383 10.51 -27.45 -6.47
C LYS A 383 11.29 -28.62 -5.93
#